data_4324f02bcd94272af8f4b0f4b61316e9
#
_entry.id   4324f02bcd94272af8f4b0f4b61316e9
#
_cell.length_a   1.000
_cell.length_b   1.000
_cell.length_c   1.000
_cell.angle_alpha   90.00
_cell.angle_beta   90.00
_cell.angle_gamma   90.00
#
_symmetry.space_group_name_H-M   'P 1'
#
loop_
_entity.id
_entity.type
_entity.pdbx_description
1 polymer ?
#
loop_
_entity_poly.entity_id
_entity_poly.type
_entity_poly.pdbx_seq_one_letter_code
_entity_poly.pdbx_strand_id
1 'polypeptide(L)'
;MCGIFAYSNYNCPKSQKEIVDKLLTGLKRLEYRGYDSAGLAIEDGEDVSRTTAKVFRETGKIANLEGLMAASAKHLHADLVFESHCGIAHTRWATHGPPAPKNSHPHTSNEENDFLVVHNGIITNHR
;
A
#
# COMPACT_ATOMS: atom_id res chain seq x y z
N MET A 1 -0.62 1.05 -17.56
CA MET A 1 -1.79 1.81 -17.04
C MET A 1 -1.89 1.55 -15.54
N CYS A 2 -1.95 2.60 -14.73
CA CYS A 2 -1.99 2.48 -13.27
C CYS A 2 -3.30 1.82 -12.78
N GLY A 3 -3.21 1.09 -11.67
CA GLY A 3 -4.36 0.49 -11.01
C GLY A 3 -4.43 0.85 -9.55
N ILE A 4 -5.63 1.04 -9.02
CA ILE A 4 -5.91 1.30 -7.61
C ILE A 4 -6.71 0.14 -7.05
N PHE A 5 -6.36 -0.31 -5.86
CA PHE A 5 -7.15 -1.23 -5.06
C PHE A 5 -7.22 -0.71 -3.63
N ALA A 6 -8.37 -0.82 -3.01
CA ALA A 6 -8.57 -0.46 -1.61
C ALA A 6 -9.40 -1.53 -0.91
N TYR A 7 -9.16 -1.68 0.37
CA TYR A 7 -9.91 -2.56 1.24
C TYR A 7 -10.28 -1.82 2.53
N SER A 8 -11.50 -1.97 2.96
CA SER A 8 -11.96 -1.47 4.25
C SER A 8 -12.83 -2.52 4.93
N ASN A 9 -12.69 -2.66 6.23
CA ASN A 9 -13.63 -3.37 7.09
C ASN A 9 -14.19 -2.43 8.15
N TYR A 10 -15.41 -2.69 8.56
CA TYR A 10 -16.08 -1.97 9.64
C TYR A 10 -16.97 -2.94 10.41
N ASN A 11 -16.80 -2.99 11.73
CA ASN A 11 -17.46 -3.96 12.62
C ASN A 11 -17.32 -5.41 12.12
N CYS A 12 -16.19 -5.73 11.51
CA CYS A 12 -15.89 -7.06 10.98
C CYS A 12 -14.41 -7.35 11.25
N PRO A 13 -14.08 -8.00 12.38
CA PRO A 13 -12.70 -8.23 12.79
C PRO A 13 -11.87 -8.93 11.72
N LYS A 14 -10.71 -8.35 11.40
CA LYS A 14 -9.71 -8.89 10.48
C LYS A 14 -8.32 -8.73 11.04
N SER A 15 -7.51 -9.77 10.95
CA SER A 15 -6.09 -9.64 11.27
C SER A 15 -5.37 -8.79 10.23
N GLN A 16 -4.30 -8.15 10.62
CA GLN A 16 -3.45 -7.38 9.70
C GLN A 16 -3.01 -8.27 8.52
N LYS A 17 -2.66 -9.53 8.80
CA LYS A 17 -2.30 -10.49 7.76
C LYS A 17 -3.42 -10.68 6.73
N GLU A 18 -4.67 -10.89 7.17
CA GLU A 18 -5.80 -11.03 6.24
C GLU A 18 -6.00 -9.78 5.36
N ILE A 19 -5.79 -8.59 5.94
CA ILE A 19 -5.89 -7.32 5.21
C ILE A 19 -4.79 -7.20 4.16
N VAL A 20 -3.55 -7.48 4.54
CA VAL A 20 -2.40 -7.51 3.62
C VAL A 20 -2.61 -8.50 2.48
N ASP A 21 -3.04 -9.72 2.78
CA ASP A 21 -3.32 -10.75 1.78
C ASP A 21 -4.40 -10.30 0.78
N LYS A 22 -5.43 -9.57 1.25
CA LYS A 22 -6.45 -8.99 0.36
C LYS A 22 -5.91 -7.89 -0.54
N LEU A 23 -5.08 -6.99 -0.02
CA LEU A 23 -4.44 -5.92 -0.79
C LEU A 23 -3.51 -6.51 -1.86
N LEU A 24 -2.65 -7.46 -1.50
CA LEU A 24 -1.76 -8.15 -2.43
C LEU A 24 -2.52 -8.92 -3.51
N THR A 25 -3.60 -9.60 -3.12
CA THR A 25 -4.48 -10.28 -4.09
C THR A 25 -5.11 -9.28 -5.07
N GLY A 26 -5.55 -8.12 -4.57
CA GLY A 26 -6.08 -7.04 -5.40
C GLY A 26 -5.04 -6.52 -6.39
N LEU A 27 -3.81 -6.28 -5.93
CA LEU A 27 -2.71 -5.87 -6.80
C LEU A 27 -2.41 -6.91 -7.90
N LYS A 28 -2.35 -8.19 -7.54
CA LYS A 28 -2.12 -9.29 -8.51
C LYS A 28 -3.20 -9.33 -9.60
N ARG A 29 -4.43 -9.02 -9.28
CA ARG A 29 -5.53 -8.91 -10.27
C ARG A 29 -5.36 -7.73 -11.22
N LEU A 30 -4.53 -6.74 -10.87
CA LEU A 30 -4.22 -5.58 -11.70
C LEU A 30 -2.96 -5.79 -12.56
N GLU A 31 -2.24 -6.89 -12.41
CA GLU A 31 -1.00 -7.18 -13.16
C GLU A 31 -1.19 -7.24 -14.68
N TYR A 32 -2.36 -7.65 -15.16
CA TYR A 32 -2.66 -7.75 -16.59
C TYR A 32 -2.52 -6.42 -17.34
N ARG A 33 -2.59 -5.28 -16.63
CA ARG A 33 -2.49 -3.93 -17.22
C ARG A 33 -1.06 -3.51 -17.53
N GLY A 34 -0.06 -4.26 -17.05
CA GLY A 34 1.34 -3.86 -17.03
C GLY A 34 1.60 -2.75 -15.99
N TYR A 35 2.72 -2.81 -15.33
CA TYR A 35 3.17 -1.86 -14.31
C TYR A 35 4.68 -1.97 -14.13
N ASP A 36 5.30 -0.95 -13.54
CA ASP A 36 6.75 -0.91 -13.26
C ASP A 36 7.07 -0.78 -11.77
N SER A 37 6.07 -0.49 -10.97
CA SER A 37 6.20 -0.40 -9.52
C SER A 37 4.84 -0.61 -8.84
N ALA A 38 4.88 -1.02 -7.60
CA ALA A 38 3.70 -1.22 -6.78
C ALA A 38 3.94 -0.77 -5.35
N GLY A 39 2.86 -0.50 -4.65
CA GLY A 39 2.91 -0.21 -3.23
C GLY A 39 1.58 -0.38 -2.55
N LEU A 40 1.62 -0.44 -1.24
CA LEU A 40 0.44 -0.48 -0.39
C LEU A 40 0.71 0.24 0.93
N ALA A 41 -0.36 0.62 1.58
CA ALA A 41 -0.35 1.18 2.93
C ALA A 41 -1.39 0.50 3.81
N ILE A 42 -1.00 0.26 5.04
CA ILE A 42 -1.79 -0.39 6.09
C ILE A 42 -1.57 0.33 7.41
N GLU A 43 -2.48 0.12 8.35
CA GLU A 43 -2.24 0.49 9.74
C GLU A 43 -1.45 -0.62 10.43
N ASP A 44 -0.53 -0.22 11.32
CA ASP A 44 0.26 -1.12 12.15
C ASP A 44 0.61 -0.44 13.48
N GLY A 45 0.79 -1.22 14.53
CA GLY A 45 1.14 -0.73 15.86
C GLY A 45 1.20 -1.86 16.90
N GLU A 46 1.63 -1.52 18.09
CA GLU A 46 1.68 -2.49 19.20
C GLU A 46 0.28 -2.92 19.64
N ASP A 47 -0.69 -2.04 19.51
CA ASP A 47 -2.11 -2.32 19.74
C ASP A 47 -3.00 -1.46 18.83
N VAL A 48 -4.27 -1.81 18.73
CA VAL A 48 -5.24 -1.13 17.84
C VAL A 48 -5.55 0.32 18.23
N SER A 49 -5.20 0.75 19.44
CA SER A 49 -5.41 2.13 19.91
C SER A 49 -4.24 3.05 19.59
N ARG A 50 -3.12 2.49 19.13
CA ARG A 50 -1.86 3.20 18.84
C ARG A 50 -1.27 2.73 17.53
N THR A 51 -1.99 2.95 16.45
CA THR A 51 -1.55 2.60 15.11
C THR A 51 -0.94 3.80 14.39
N THR A 52 -0.05 3.50 13.47
CA THR A 52 0.50 4.43 12.49
C THR A 52 0.40 3.82 11.11
N ALA A 53 0.34 4.66 10.09
CA ALA A 53 0.36 4.16 8.73
C ALA A 53 1.75 3.64 8.34
N LYS A 54 1.82 2.42 7.85
CA LYS A 54 3.02 1.80 7.27
C LYS A 54 2.87 1.73 5.77
N VAL A 55 3.86 2.23 5.06
CA VAL A 55 3.86 2.31 3.60
C VAL A 55 4.98 1.43 3.03
N PHE A 56 4.64 0.56 2.11
CA PHE A 56 5.56 -0.31 1.38
C PHE A 56 5.50 0.03 -0.10
N ARG A 57 6.64 0.31 -0.70
CA ARG A 57 6.76 0.68 -2.12
C ARG A 57 7.97 -0.02 -2.73
N GLU A 58 7.79 -0.66 -3.88
CA GLU A 58 8.88 -1.34 -4.55
C GLU A 58 8.74 -1.27 -6.07
N THR A 59 9.87 -1.25 -6.74
CA THR A 59 9.94 -1.31 -8.21
C THR A 59 9.87 -2.75 -8.71
N GLY A 60 9.44 -2.91 -9.96
CA GLY A 60 9.32 -4.20 -10.60
C GLY A 60 8.01 -4.92 -10.24
N LYS A 61 8.07 -6.23 -10.14
CA LYS A 61 6.89 -7.08 -9.95
C LYS A 61 6.35 -7.01 -8.51
N ILE A 62 5.07 -7.33 -8.34
CA ILE A 62 4.42 -7.42 -7.01
C ILE A 62 5.16 -8.43 -6.11
N ALA A 63 5.78 -9.46 -6.67
CA ALA A 63 6.63 -10.38 -5.93
C ALA A 63 7.80 -9.67 -5.20
N ASN A 64 8.32 -8.57 -5.75
CA ASN A 64 9.36 -7.78 -5.08
C ASN A 64 8.78 -7.04 -3.85
N LEU A 65 7.57 -6.49 -3.99
CA LEU A 65 6.84 -5.88 -2.87
C LEU A 65 6.53 -6.92 -1.77
N GLU A 66 6.10 -8.13 -2.15
CA GLU A 66 5.92 -9.24 -1.22
C GLU A 66 7.23 -9.59 -0.48
N GLY A 67 8.35 -9.63 -1.21
CA GLY A 67 9.68 -9.85 -0.63
C GLY A 67 10.08 -8.76 0.36
N LEU A 68 9.83 -7.49 0.04
CA LEU A 68 10.07 -6.36 0.94
C LEU A 68 9.25 -6.49 2.22
N MET A 69 7.96 -6.82 2.10
CA MET A 69 7.08 -7.01 3.24
C MET A 69 7.49 -8.21 4.10
N ALA A 70 7.88 -9.32 3.49
CA ALA A 70 8.39 -10.50 4.19
C ALA A 70 9.69 -10.18 4.96
N ALA A 71 10.60 -9.40 4.38
CA ALA A 71 11.79 -8.92 5.06
C ALA A 71 11.47 -8.01 6.25
N SER A 72 10.37 -7.23 6.15
CA SER A 72 9.88 -6.34 7.21
C SER A 72 8.97 -7.05 8.23
N ALA A 73 8.67 -8.33 8.05
CA ALA A 73 7.70 -9.07 8.89
C ALA A 73 8.02 -9.05 10.39
N LYS A 74 9.30 -8.93 10.76
CA LYS A 74 9.74 -8.81 12.17
C LYS A 74 9.28 -7.50 12.83
N HIS A 75 8.90 -6.51 12.04
CA HIS A 75 8.47 -5.19 12.48
C HIS A 75 6.98 -4.95 12.22
N LEU A 76 6.25 -5.97 11.80
CA LEU A 76 4.82 -5.94 11.58
C LEU A 76 4.09 -6.83 12.58
N HIS A 77 2.93 -6.39 13.01
CA HIS A 77 2.10 -7.10 13.98
C HIS A 77 0.98 -7.86 13.24
N ALA A 78 1.37 -8.89 12.48
CA ALA A 78 0.50 -9.64 11.57
C ALA A 78 -0.77 -10.22 12.22
N ASP A 79 -0.69 -10.55 13.53
CA ASP A 79 -1.79 -11.10 14.32
C ASP A 79 -2.69 -10.02 14.95
N LEU A 80 -2.33 -8.74 14.82
CA LEU A 80 -3.14 -7.65 15.34
C LEU A 80 -4.49 -7.62 14.60
N VAL A 81 -5.59 -7.66 15.36
CA VAL A 81 -6.95 -7.73 14.85
C VAL A 81 -7.61 -6.37 14.90
N PHE A 82 -8.09 -5.91 13.76
CA PHE A 82 -8.79 -4.65 13.61
C PHE A 82 -10.29 -4.89 13.40
N GLU A 83 -11.14 -4.26 14.20
CA GLU A 83 -12.58 -4.20 13.95
C GLU A 83 -12.91 -3.26 12.78
N SER A 84 -12.10 -2.21 12.64
CA SER A 84 -12.17 -1.26 11.52
C SER A 84 -10.78 -0.95 11.03
N HIS A 85 -10.59 -0.98 9.70
CA HIS A 85 -9.31 -0.69 9.06
C HIS A 85 -9.55 -0.22 7.63
N CYS A 86 -8.65 0.58 7.12
CA CYS A 86 -8.61 0.97 5.72
C CYS A 86 -7.18 0.79 5.18
N GLY A 87 -7.04 -0.03 4.14
CA GLY A 87 -5.79 -0.20 3.42
C GLY A 87 -5.94 0.23 1.96
N ILE A 88 -4.89 0.80 1.39
CA ILE A 88 -4.84 1.23 -0.02
C ILE A 88 -3.63 0.64 -0.72
N ALA A 89 -3.79 0.35 -2.01
CA ALA A 89 -2.73 -0.25 -2.83
C ALA A 89 -2.78 0.29 -4.27
N HIS A 90 -1.64 0.26 -4.93
CA HIS A 90 -1.49 0.86 -6.25
C HIS A 90 -0.45 0.11 -7.08
N THR A 91 -0.74 -0.05 -8.38
CA THR A 91 0.24 -0.41 -9.40
C THR A 91 0.50 0.80 -10.28
N ARG A 92 1.76 1.20 -10.43
CA ARG A 92 2.16 2.36 -11.23
C ARG A 92 2.73 1.90 -12.57
N TRP A 93 2.31 2.57 -13.63
CA TRP A 93 3.02 2.60 -14.90
C TRP A 93 3.61 4.00 -15.08
N ALA A 94 4.94 4.09 -15.07
CA ALA A 94 5.64 5.37 -15.09
C ALA A 94 5.44 6.09 -16.41
N THR A 95 4.77 7.23 -16.36
CA THR A 95 4.67 8.18 -17.48
C THR A 95 5.47 9.45 -17.19
N HIS A 96 5.68 9.75 -15.90
CA HIS A 96 6.44 10.92 -15.43
C HIS A 96 7.37 10.49 -14.29
N GLY A 97 8.66 10.77 -14.46
CA GLY A 97 9.71 10.35 -13.54
C GLY A 97 10.05 8.84 -13.67
N PRO A 98 11.29 8.46 -13.35
CA PRO A 98 11.73 7.07 -13.46
C PRO A 98 11.01 6.16 -12.46
N PRO A 99 10.92 4.85 -12.75
CA PRO A 99 10.52 3.87 -11.76
C PRO A 99 11.48 3.90 -10.56
N ALA A 100 10.97 4.31 -9.40
CA ALA A 100 11.71 4.36 -8.15
C ALA A 100 10.72 4.30 -6.98
N PRO A 101 11.08 3.72 -5.81
CA PRO A 101 10.18 3.65 -4.65
C PRO A 101 9.63 5.02 -4.25
N LYS A 102 10.44 6.09 -4.30
CA LYS A 102 10.01 7.47 -3.99
C LYS A 102 8.93 8.01 -4.93
N ASN A 103 8.85 7.50 -6.15
CA ASN A 103 7.87 7.88 -7.16
C ASN A 103 6.68 6.92 -7.21
N SER A 104 6.70 5.86 -6.41
CA SER A 104 5.64 4.87 -6.33
C SER A 104 4.57 5.31 -5.32
N HIS A 105 3.34 4.87 -5.55
CA HIS A 105 2.23 5.11 -4.62
C HIS A 105 2.10 3.99 -3.57
N PRO A 106 1.45 4.27 -2.41
CA PRO A 106 0.85 5.54 -1.99
C PRO A 106 1.88 6.63 -1.73
N HIS A 107 1.52 7.90 -2.00
CA HIS A 107 2.28 9.05 -1.56
C HIS A 107 1.86 9.47 -0.15
N THR A 108 2.79 10.06 0.59
CA THR A 108 2.60 10.49 1.98
C THR A 108 2.70 12.00 2.09
N SER A 109 1.97 12.59 3.04
CA SER A 109 2.00 14.04 3.29
C SER A 109 3.28 14.50 3.99
N ASN A 110 3.82 13.67 4.87
CA ASN A 110 4.96 13.95 5.74
C ASN A 110 5.64 12.65 6.18
N GLU A 111 6.66 12.74 7.02
CA GLU A 111 7.40 11.60 7.54
C GLU A 111 6.55 10.72 8.47
N GLU A 112 5.56 11.31 9.15
CA GLU A 112 4.63 10.62 10.04
C GLU A 112 3.53 9.85 9.30
N ASN A 113 3.38 10.08 7.98
CA ASN A 113 2.34 9.48 7.14
C ASN A 113 0.91 9.84 7.58
N ASP A 114 0.68 11.08 8.00
CA ASP A 114 -0.63 11.54 8.48
C ASP A 114 -1.73 11.40 7.41
N PHE A 115 -1.38 11.67 6.16
CA PHE A 115 -2.27 11.47 5.02
C PHE A 115 -1.58 10.66 3.92
N LEU A 116 -2.36 9.77 3.31
CA LEU A 116 -1.92 8.91 2.23
C LEU A 116 -2.83 9.05 1.03
N VAL A 117 -2.23 9.07 -0.16
CA VAL A 117 -3.00 9.17 -1.40
C VAL A 117 -2.47 8.21 -2.47
N VAL A 118 -3.41 7.61 -3.20
CA VAL A 118 -3.16 6.93 -4.47
C VAL A 118 -3.88 7.69 -5.57
N HIS A 119 -3.21 7.91 -6.70
CA HIS A 119 -3.75 8.72 -7.78
C HIS A 119 -3.33 8.19 -9.14
N ASN A 120 -4.31 8.02 -10.02
CA ASN A 120 -4.08 7.70 -11.43
C ASN A 120 -4.29 8.97 -12.25
N GLY A 121 -3.21 9.67 -12.58
CA GLY A 121 -3.28 10.91 -13.35
C GLY A 121 -2.13 11.85 -13.10
N ILE A 122 -2.24 13.06 -13.64
CA ILE A 122 -1.27 14.14 -13.49
C ILE A 122 -2.01 15.36 -12.96
N ILE A 123 -1.49 15.94 -11.86
CA ILE A 123 -2.00 17.20 -11.33
C ILE A 123 -1.23 18.32 -12.03
N THR A 124 -1.87 18.98 -12.99
CA THR A 124 -1.23 19.97 -13.87
C THR A 124 -1.04 21.34 -13.22
N ASN A 125 -1.81 21.64 -12.18
CA ASN A 125 -1.82 22.91 -11.45
C ASN A 125 -1.27 22.79 -10.01
N HIS A 126 -0.26 21.97 -9.83
CA HIS A 126 0.33 21.65 -8.52
C HIS A 126 1.31 22.73 -7.98
N ARG A 127 1.42 23.86 -8.65
CA ARG A 127 2.26 25.00 -8.27
C ARG A 127 1.52 25.95 -7.36
#